data_5091b5e3ca91f8c976683257eff4c8d3
#
_entry.id   5091b5e3ca91f8c976683257eff4c8d3
#
_cell.length_a   1.000
_cell.length_b   1.000
_cell.length_c   1.000
_cell.angle_alpha   90.00
_cell.angle_beta   90.00
_cell.angle_gamma   90.00
#
_symmetry.space_group_name_H-M   'P 1'
#
loop_
_entity.id
_entity.type
_entity.pdbx_description
1 polymer ?
#
loop_
_entity_poly.entity_id
_entity_poly.type
_entity_poly.pdbx_seq_one_letter_code
_entity_poly.pdbx_strand_id
1 'polypeptide(L)'
;MARSHTIVAHLRYSTVGKPCECNCHPFKWNHRGRDWLLAHNGHVGGTSPHPLAEGDTDSERIFIQIMKKVGEYQEGGRIRGQIPALKKAIRHIFDTYDTDINLNLLISDGHHLYVFHHYPGKPIYMLERSKQYGGAVLVSTVPLSDEDWVPLAPDRLLVINHGEIQLYSDPLI
;
A
#
# COMPACT_ATOMS: atom_id res chain seq x y z
N MET A 1 16.24 14.44 -14.12
CA MET A 1 15.75 14.39 -12.72
C MET A 1 14.28 14.04 -12.74
N ALA A 2 13.89 12.98 -12.04
CA ALA A 2 12.47 12.66 -11.85
C ALA A 2 11.83 13.78 -11.00
N ARG A 3 10.79 14.41 -11.53
CA ARG A 3 9.99 15.40 -10.80
C ARG A 3 8.69 14.73 -10.40
N SER A 4 8.61 14.20 -9.17
CA SER A 4 7.39 13.62 -8.62
C SER A 4 7.20 14.10 -7.18
N HIS A 5 5.95 14.30 -6.79
CA HIS A 5 5.59 14.60 -5.39
C HIS A 5 5.53 13.35 -4.52
N THR A 6 5.45 12.17 -5.14
CA THR A 6 5.41 10.89 -4.45
C THR A 6 6.46 9.96 -5.03
N ILE A 7 7.27 9.37 -4.18
CA ILE A 7 8.29 8.38 -4.54
C ILE A 7 8.04 7.14 -3.69
N VAL A 8 7.92 5.98 -4.34
CA VAL A 8 7.86 4.67 -3.68
C VAL A 8 9.10 3.88 -4.08
N ALA A 9 9.90 3.47 -3.11
CA ALA A 9 11.06 2.62 -3.29
C ALA A 9 10.92 1.34 -2.47
N HIS A 10 11.27 0.19 -3.06
CA HIS A 10 11.19 -1.10 -2.40
C HIS A 10 12.43 -1.94 -2.70
N LEU A 11 13.10 -2.37 -1.64
CA LEU A 11 14.19 -3.33 -1.73
C LEU A 11 13.65 -4.71 -1.37
N ARG A 12 13.54 -5.60 -2.36
CA ARG A 12 12.99 -6.93 -2.18
C ARG A 12 14.07 -7.93 -1.76
N TYR A 13 13.88 -8.57 -0.61
CA TYR A 13 14.54 -9.82 -0.30
C TYR A 13 13.61 -10.97 -0.71
N SER A 14 13.99 -11.74 -1.74
CA SER A 14 13.13 -12.79 -2.30
C SER A 14 13.00 -13.96 -1.36
N THR A 15 11.82 -14.16 -0.79
CA THR A 15 11.45 -15.35 0.00
C THR A 15 10.54 -16.30 -0.78
N VAL A 16 9.77 -15.76 -1.75
CA VAL A 16 8.81 -16.48 -2.61
C VAL A 16 8.95 -15.95 -4.02
N GLY A 17 8.78 -16.83 -5.02
CA GLY A 17 8.86 -16.50 -6.43
C GLY A 17 10.27 -16.44 -7.00
N LYS A 18 10.38 -16.63 -8.32
CA LYS A 18 11.65 -16.61 -9.03
C LYS A 18 12.22 -15.19 -9.09
N PRO A 19 13.55 -15.02 -9.18
CA PRO A 19 14.15 -13.73 -9.47
C PRO A 19 13.78 -13.31 -10.90
N CYS A 20 12.77 -12.45 -11.04
CA CYS A 20 12.36 -11.83 -12.30
C CYS A 20 11.80 -10.43 -12.02
N GLU A 21 11.77 -9.58 -13.04
CA GLU A 21 11.17 -8.26 -12.97
C GLU A 21 9.67 -8.33 -12.63
N CYS A 22 8.98 -9.36 -13.15
CA CYS A 22 7.57 -9.62 -12.89
C CYS A 22 7.22 -9.81 -11.41
N ASN A 23 8.20 -10.11 -10.56
CA ASN A 23 8.06 -10.27 -9.10
C ASN A 23 8.60 -9.07 -8.32
N CYS A 24 8.99 -7.99 -8.98
CA CYS A 24 9.54 -6.80 -8.33
C CYS A 24 8.45 -5.80 -7.97
N HIS A 25 8.58 -5.22 -6.77
CA HIS A 25 7.76 -4.07 -6.38
C HIS A 25 8.35 -2.75 -6.91
N PRO A 26 7.53 -1.71 -7.10
CA PRO A 26 6.07 -1.73 -6.96
C PRO A 26 5.38 -2.40 -8.16
N PHE A 27 4.31 -3.16 -7.89
CA PHE A 27 3.41 -3.63 -8.94
C PHE A 27 2.58 -2.49 -9.49
N LYS A 28 2.16 -2.60 -10.77
CA LYS A 28 1.40 -1.57 -11.46
C LYS A 28 0.04 -2.10 -11.91
N TRP A 29 -0.99 -1.26 -11.78
CA TRP A 29 -2.35 -1.52 -12.27
C TRP A 29 -2.95 -0.25 -12.87
N ASN A 30 -3.50 -0.33 -14.08
CA ASN A 30 -4.25 0.78 -14.64
C ASN A 30 -5.74 0.67 -14.27
N HIS A 31 -6.26 1.68 -13.58
CA HIS A 31 -7.66 1.79 -13.24
C HIS A 31 -8.22 3.13 -13.72
N ARG A 32 -9.17 3.05 -14.67
CA ARG A 32 -9.84 4.24 -15.24
C ARG A 32 -8.87 5.28 -15.80
N GLY A 33 -7.85 4.82 -16.53
CA GLY A 33 -6.85 5.68 -17.15
C GLY A 33 -5.80 6.25 -16.20
N ARG A 34 -5.78 5.82 -14.93
CA ARG A 34 -4.80 6.19 -13.93
C ARG A 34 -3.97 4.98 -13.51
N ASP A 35 -2.66 5.17 -13.44
CA ASP A 35 -1.76 4.16 -12.95
C ASP A 35 -1.76 4.14 -11.42
N TRP A 36 -1.97 2.97 -10.87
CA TRP A 36 -1.84 2.67 -9.46
C TRP A 36 -0.61 1.81 -9.24
N LEU A 37 0.08 2.05 -8.15
CA LEU A 37 1.26 1.31 -7.73
C LEU A 37 1.03 0.70 -6.36
N LEU A 38 1.58 -0.49 -6.13
CA LEU A 38 1.61 -1.12 -4.81
C LEU A 38 2.98 -1.68 -4.49
N ALA A 39 3.51 -1.33 -3.33
CA ALA A 39 4.59 -2.05 -2.67
C ALA A 39 4.04 -2.72 -1.39
N HIS A 40 4.41 -3.97 -1.17
CA HIS A 40 3.98 -4.79 -0.05
C HIS A 40 5.20 -5.36 0.67
N ASN A 41 5.25 -5.16 1.97
CA ASN A 41 6.15 -5.87 2.87
C ASN A 41 5.30 -6.73 3.80
N GLY A 42 5.37 -8.03 3.60
CA GLY A 42 4.56 -8.97 4.35
C GLY A 42 4.35 -10.29 3.61
N HIS A 43 3.31 -10.98 4.02
CA HIS A 43 2.86 -12.24 3.42
C HIS A 43 1.36 -12.40 3.66
N VAL A 44 0.64 -12.93 2.66
CA VAL A 44 -0.75 -13.36 2.82
C VAL A 44 -0.87 -14.81 2.34
N GLY A 45 -1.05 -15.70 3.29
CA GLY A 45 -1.25 -17.12 3.03
C GLY A 45 -2.52 -17.42 2.24
N GLY A 46 -2.55 -18.56 1.55
CA GLY A 46 -3.77 -19.04 0.86
C GLY A 46 -4.11 -18.34 -0.46
N THR A 47 -3.29 -17.40 -0.94
CA THR A 47 -3.53 -16.76 -2.24
C THR A 47 -3.38 -17.76 -3.38
N SER A 48 -4.38 -17.84 -4.26
CA SER A 48 -4.35 -18.70 -5.45
C SER A 48 -3.78 -17.96 -6.67
N PRO A 49 -3.20 -18.68 -7.65
CA PRO A 49 -2.80 -18.10 -8.92
C PRO A 49 -3.94 -17.30 -9.55
N HIS A 50 -3.62 -16.16 -10.15
CA HIS A 50 -4.61 -15.30 -10.78
C HIS A 50 -4.27 -15.09 -12.26
N PRO A 51 -5.26 -15.20 -13.21
CA PRO A 51 -5.00 -15.10 -14.66
C PRO A 51 -4.41 -13.76 -15.12
N LEU A 52 -4.57 -12.70 -14.33
CA LEU A 52 -4.03 -11.37 -14.62
C LEU A 52 -2.68 -11.10 -13.96
N ALA A 53 -2.16 -12.04 -13.16
CA ALA A 53 -0.84 -11.92 -12.57
C ALA A 53 0.23 -12.29 -13.60
N GLU A 54 1.27 -11.46 -13.72
CA GLU A 54 2.44 -11.72 -14.55
C GLU A 54 3.48 -12.54 -13.79
N GLY A 55 3.52 -12.37 -12.46
CA GLY A 55 4.41 -13.07 -11.54
C GLY A 55 3.70 -14.15 -10.73
N ASP A 56 4.40 -14.62 -9.73
CA ASP A 56 3.95 -15.72 -8.87
C ASP A 56 3.87 -15.33 -7.38
N THR A 57 3.92 -14.03 -7.05
CA THR A 57 3.87 -13.54 -5.68
C THR A 57 2.44 -13.36 -5.16
N ASP A 58 2.26 -13.52 -3.87
CA ASP A 58 1.04 -13.16 -3.14
C ASP A 58 0.76 -11.66 -3.25
N SER A 59 1.78 -10.84 -3.22
CA SER A 59 1.72 -9.38 -3.29
C SER A 59 1.00 -8.88 -4.54
N GLU A 60 1.33 -9.43 -5.71
CA GLU A 60 0.67 -9.09 -6.96
C GLU A 60 -0.81 -9.52 -6.95
N ARG A 61 -1.07 -10.74 -6.47
CA ARG A 61 -2.43 -11.30 -6.39
C ARG A 61 -3.34 -10.47 -5.49
N ILE A 62 -2.82 -10.02 -4.34
CA ILE A 62 -3.54 -9.13 -3.43
C ILE A 62 -3.80 -7.79 -4.09
N PHE A 63 -2.80 -7.23 -4.79
CA PHE A 63 -2.99 -5.97 -5.50
C PHE A 63 -4.10 -6.05 -6.54
N ILE A 64 -4.12 -7.11 -7.34
CA ILE A 64 -5.19 -7.37 -8.30
C ILE A 64 -6.56 -7.43 -7.60
N GLN A 65 -6.66 -8.14 -6.48
CA GLN A 65 -7.91 -8.24 -5.72
C GLN A 65 -8.37 -6.89 -5.16
N ILE A 66 -7.47 -6.12 -4.55
CA ILE A 66 -7.75 -4.78 -4.03
C ILE A 66 -8.30 -3.90 -5.17
N MET A 67 -7.62 -3.86 -6.31
CA MET A 67 -8.01 -2.99 -7.42
C MET A 67 -9.33 -3.40 -8.08
N LYS A 68 -9.59 -4.70 -8.21
CA LYS A 68 -10.89 -5.21 -8.65
C LYS A 68 -12.01 -4.77 -7.70
N LYS A 69 -11.80 -4.91 -6.39
CA LYS A 69 -12.80 -4.50 -5.39
C LYS A 69 -13.03 -2.99 -5.38
N VAL A 70 -11.97 -2.20 -5.52
CA VAL A 70 -12.10 -0.73 -5.70
C VAL A 70 -13.00 -0.43 -6.90
N GLY A 71 -12.76 -1.09 -8.04
CA GLY A 71 -13.59 -0.95 -9.25
C GLY A 71 -15.06 -1.32 -8.99
N GLU A 72 -15.32 -2.51 -8.45
CA GLU A 72 -16.67 -3.00 -8.14
C GLU A 72 -17.44 -2.06 -7.21
N TYR A 73 -16.79 -1.53 -6.16
CA TYR A 73 -17.44 -0.62 -5.22
C TYR A 73 -17.78 0.72 -5.85
N GLN A 74 -16.95 1.22 -6.76
CA GLN A 74 -17.18 2.48 -7.45
C GLN A 74 -18.22 2.35 -8.57
N GLU A 75 -18.15 1.28 -9.37
CA GLU A 75 -19.06 1.04 -10.50
C GLU A 75 -20.49 0.73 -10.04
N GLY A 76 -20.63 0.00 -8.96
CA GLY A 76 -21.93 -0.28 -8.36
C GLY A 76 -22.64 0.92 -7.72
N GLY A 77 -22.04 2.12 -7.77
CA GLY A 77 -22.55 3.33 -7.12
C GLY A 77 -22.65 3.23 -5.59
N ARG A 78 -22.16 2.13 -5.02
CA ARG A 78 -22.29 1.81 -3.59
C ARG A 78 -21.37 2.66 -2.73
N ILE A 79 -20.22 3.08 -3.28
CA ILE A 79 -19.23 3.88 -2.56
C ILE A 79 -18.74 5.00 -3.47
N ARG A 80 -18.92 6.25 -3.00
CA ARG A 80 -18.36 7.43 -3.66
C ARG A 80 -16.97 7.73 -3.10
N GLY A 81 -15.99 7.94 -4.01
CA GLY A 81 -14.63 8.31 -3.67
C GLY A 81 -13.66 7.12 -3.55
N GLN A 82 -12.39 7.43 -3.71
CA GLN A 82 -11.32 6.43 -3.72
C GLN A 82 -10.98 5.90 -2.33
N ILE A 83 -10.89 6.80 -1.35
CA ILE A 83 -10.51 6.43 0.03
C ILE A 83 -11.49 5.43 0.66
N PRO A 84 -12.82 5.67 0.65
CA PRO A 84 -13.77 4.69 1.16
C PRO A 84 -13.76 3.35 0.43
N ALA A 85 -13.60 3.37 -0.91
CA ALA A 85 -13.52 2.16 -1.71
C ALA A 85 -12.26 1.35 -1.37
N LEU A 86 -11.10 2.02 -1.23
CA LEU A 86 -9.84 1.39 -0.86
C LEU A 86 -9.89 0.80 0.56
N LYS A 87 -10.42 1.54 1.54
CA LYS A 87 -10.63 1.03 2.91
C LYS A 87 -11.41 -0.28 2.92
N LYS A 88 -12.50 -0.32 2.16
CA LYS A 88 -13.34 -1.51 2.06
C LYS A 88 -12.65 -2.64 1.29
N ALA A 89 -11.87 -2.32 0.26
CA ALA A 89 -11.10 -3.31 -0.48
C ALA A 89 -9.99 -3.94 0.37
N ILE A 90 -9.29 -3.15 1.19
CA ILE A 90 -8.31 -3.67 2.15
C ILE A 90 -9.01 -4.59 3.17
N ARG A 91 -10.11 -4.17 3.77
CA ARG A 91 -10.88 -5.02 4.71
C ARG A 91 -11.28 -6.34 4.06
N HIS A 92 -11.67 -6.34 2.79
CA HIS A 92 -12.03 -7.56 2.07
C HIS A 92 -10.90 -8.61 2.01
N ILE A 93 -9.62 -8.20 2.07
CA ILE A 93 -8.50 -9.16 2.18
C ILE A 93 -8.63 -9.96 3.48
N PHE A 94 -8.93 -9.30 4.60
CA PHE A 94 -9.12 -9.96 5.89
C PHE A 94 -10.40 -10.81 5.96
N ASP A 95 -11.44 -10.41 5.22
CA ASP A 95 -12.67 -11.21 5.10
C ASP A 95 -12.46 -12.46 4.21
N THR A 96 -11.41 -12.48 3.38
CA THR A 96 -11.16 -13.55 2.40
C THR A 96 -10.14 -14.57 2.89
N TYR A 97 -9.15 -14.12 3.66
CA TYR A 97 -8.06 -14.95 4.16
C TYR A 97 -8.10 -15.04 5.69
N ASP A 98 -8.05 -16.27 6.22
CA ASP A 98 -8.30 -16.51 7.65
C ASP A 98 -7.02 -16.43 8.51
N THR A 99 -5.85 -16.64 7.91
CA THR A 99 -4.58 -16.80 8.65
C THR A 99 -3.39 -16.19 7.91
N ASP A 100 -2.33 -15.90 8.67
CA ASP A 100 -1.04 -15.43 8.16
C ASP A 100 -1.12 -14.16 7.28
N ILE A 101 -1.93 -13.20 7.71
CA ILE A 101 -1.99 -11.91 7.05
C ILE A 101 -0.98 -10.98 7.72
N ASN A 102 0.10 -10.68 6.99
CA ASN A 102 1.07 -9.65 7.33
C ASN A 102 1.06 -8.64 6.18
N LEU A 103 0.51 -7.44 6.42
CA LEU A 103 0.11 -6.56 5.34
C LEU A 103 0.59 -5.11 5.58
N ASN A 104 1.85 -4.84 5.24
CA ASN A 104 2.36 -3.49 5.18
C ASN A 104 2.29 -3.00 3.74
N LEU A 105 1.40 -2.06 3.45
CA LEU A 105 1.13 -1.58 2.11
C LEU A 105 1.54 -0.12 1.93
N LEU A 106 2.21 0.15 0.82
CA LEU A 106 2.33 1.47 0.22
C LEU A 106 1.60 1.42 -1.12
N ILE A 107 0.52 2.17 -1.26
CA ILE A 107 -0.27 2.25 -2.49
C ILE A 107 -0.26 3.70 -2.97
N SER A 108 -0.07 3.93 -4.27
CA SER A 108 -0.17 5.28 -4.84
C SER A 108 -1.03 5.28 -6.09
N ASP A 109 -1.85 6.31 -6.24
CA ASP A 109 -2.64 6.61 -7.44
C ASP A 109 -2.04 7.75 -8.27
N GLY A 110 -0.78 8.11 -7.98
CA GLY A 110 -0.07 9.22 -8.60
C GLY A 110 -0.34 10.59 -7.97
N HIS A 111 -1.39 10.72 -7.14
CA HIS A 111 -1.70 11.93 -6.37
C HIS A 111 -1.53 11.71 -4.86
N HIS A 112 -1.99 10.57 -4.37
CA HIS A 112 -1.93 10.21 -2.97
C HIS A 112 -0.95 9.07 -2.75
N LEU A 113 -0.37 9.04 -1.55
CA LEU A 113 0.24 7.86 -0.97
C LEU A 113 -0.68 7.37 0.14
N TYR A 114 -1.13 6.14 0.01
CA TYR A 114 -1.92 5.40 0.98
C TYR A 114 -1.00 4.42 1.69
N VAL A 115 -0.96 4.48 3.02
CA VAL A 115 -0.14 3.60 3.85
C VAL A 115 -1.05 2.82 4.78
N PHE A 116 -0.94 1.51 4.76
CA PHE A 116 -1.65 0.62 5.68
C PHE A 116 -0.65 -0.29 6.37
N HIS A 117 -0.80 -0.44 7.68
CA HIS A 117 0.08 -1.25 8.51
C HIS A 117 -0.72 -2.31 9.27
N HIS A 118 -0.43 -3.58 8.98
CA HIS A 118 -0.87 -4.75 9.73
C HIS A 118 0.20 -5.83 9.65
N TYR A 119 1.28 -5.66 10.41
CA TYR A 119 2.34 -6.66 10.51
C TYR A 119 2.96 -6.64 11.91
N PRO A 120 2.48 -7.50 12.83
CA PRO A 120 3.06 -7.61 14.17
C PRO A 120 4.59 -7.82 14.12
N GLY A 121 5.34 -7.05 14.89
CA GLY A 121 6.80 -7.13 14.94
C GLY A 121 7.57 -6.46 13.80
N LYS A 122 6.89 -5.92 12.78
CA LYS A 122 7.51 -5.12 11.70
C LYS A 122 6.73 -3.83 11.45
N PRO A 123 6.84 -2.84 12.34
CA PRO A 123 6.10 -1.59 12.21
C PRO A 123 6.52 -0.81 10.96
N ILE A 124 5.62 0.07 10.51
CA ILE A 124 5.97 1.16 9.60
C ILE A 124 6.19 2.40 10.45
N TYR A 125 7.23 3.14 10.16
CA TYR A 125 7.54 4.41 10.79
C TYR A 125 7.20 5.57 9.86
N MET A 126 6.83 6.70 10.45
CA MET A 126 6.57 7.95 9.76
C MET A 126 7.44 9.06 10.36
N LEU A 127 7.87 9.98 9.49
CA LEU A 127 8.54 11.22 9.87
C LEU A 127 7.92 12.38 9.09
N GLU A 128 7.43 13.38 9.81
CA GLU A 128 7.00 14.64 9.22
C GLU A 128 8.14 15.65 9.28
N ARG A 129 8.62 16.10 8.11
CA ARG A 129 9.59 17.18 8.03
C ARG A 129 8.87 18.51 7.89
N SER A 130 9.35 19.49 8.68
CA SER A 130 8.79 20.83 8.68
C SER A 130 8.87 21.52 7.31
N LYS A 131 8.06 22.56 7.12
CA LYS A 131 8.04 23.39 5.89
C LYS A 131 9.40 24.01 5.52
N GLN A 132 10.30 24.21 6.47
CA GLN A 132 11.68 24.69 6.19
C GLN A 132 12.47 23.76 5.28
N TYR A 133 12.10 22.46 5.21
CA TYR A 133 12.67 21.47 4.28
C TYR A 133 11.78 21.21 3.06
N GLY A 134 10.84 22.13 2.76
CA GLY A 134 9.92 22.00 1.64
C GLY A 134 8.65 21.24 1.96
N GLY A 135 8.46 20.81 3.22
CA GLY A 135 7.36 19.98 3.67
C GLY A 135 7.41 18.57 3.07
N ALA A 136 7.56 17.55 3.89
CA ALA A 136 7.57 16.16 3.41
C ALA A 136 7.05 15.24 4.51
N VAL A 137 6.38 14.17 4.11
CA VAL A 137 6.10 13.01 4.96
C VAL A 137 6.89 11.83 4.41
N LEU A 138 7.76 11.27 5.23
CA LEU A 138 8.52 10.07 4.92
C LEU A 138 7.90 8.89 5.63
N VAL A 139 7.86 7.74 4.96
CA VAL A 139 7.35 6.49 5.50
C VAL A 139 8.37 5.39 5.19
N SER A 140 8.72 4.60 6.19
CA SER A 140 9.71 3.53 6.03
C SER A 140 9.46 2.38 6.99
N THR A 141 9.92 1.19 6.64
CA THR A 141 9.91 0.01 7.52
C THR A 141 10.99 0.03 8.60
N VAL A 142 11.93 0.98 8.49
CA VAL A 142 12.96 1.26 9.51
C VAL A 142 13.22 2.75 9.55
N PRO A 143 13.58 3.36 10.70
CA PRO A 143 14.09 4.71 10.74
C PRO A 143 15.33 4.86 9.84
N LEU A 144 15.38 5.89 9.02
CA LEU A 144 16.46 6.14 8.05
C LEU A 144 17.43 7.23 8.51
N SER A 145 17.17 7.85 9.64
CA SER A 145 17.96 8.92 10.25
C SER A 145 17.71 8.98 11.75
N ASP A 146 18.52 9.76 12.46
CA ASP A 146 18.38 9.99 13.91
C ASP A 146 17.29 11.04 14.25
N GLU A 147 16.36 11.29 13.33
CA GLU A 147 15.20 12.16 13.54
C GLU A 147 14.09 11.43 14.30
N ASP A 148 13.06 12.15 14.73
CA ASP A 148 11.94 11.63 15.54
C ASP A 148 10.94 10.83 14.69
N TRP A 149 11.33 9.65 14.26
CA TRP A 149 10.45 8.70 13.57
C TRP A 149 9.42 8.11 14.53
N VAL A 150 8.16 8.18 14.16
CA VAL A 150 7.04 7.68 14.96
C VAL A 150 6.48 6.40 14.31
N PRO A 151 6.33 5.29 15.06
CA PRO A 151 5.67 4.10 14.53
C PRO A 151 4.18 4.38 14.29
N LEU A 152 3.67 3.93 13.15
CA LEU A 152 2.24 3.99 12.85
C LEU A 152 1.47 2.98 13.72
N ALA A 153 0.31 3.41 14.22
CA ALA A 153 -0.61 2.49 14.87
C ALA A 153 -1.14 1.48 13.83
N PRO A 154 -1.29 0.19 14.20
CA PRO A 154 -1.77 -0.83 13.29
C PRO A 154 -3.22 -0.59 12.86
N ASP A 155 -3.59 -1.27 11.78
CA ASP A 155 -4.96 -1.36 11.26
C ASP A 155 -5.57 -0.06 10.76
N ARG A 156 -4.78 0.99 10.62
CA ARG A 156 -5.21 2.31 10.19
C ARG A 156 -4.68 2.63 8.79
N LEU A 157 -5.48 3.36 8.03
CA LEU A 157 -5.08 3.91 6.73
C LEU A 157 -4.60 5.35 6.93
N LEU A 158 -3.34 5.60 6.61
CA LEU A 158 -2.77 6.94 6.48
C LEU A 158 -2.85 7.35 5.00
N VAL A 159 -3.33 8.56 4.73
CA VAL A 159 -3.38 9.14 3.38
C VAL A 159 -2.57 10.43 3.37
N ILE A 160 -1.61 10.49 2.46
CA ILE A 160 -0.69 11.61 2.30
C ILE A 160 -0.87 12.18 0.89
N ASN A 161 -0.90 13.51 0.78
CA ASN A 161 -0.93 14.22 -0.49
C ASN A 161 -0.02 15.45 -0.40
N HIS A 162 0.87 15.62 -1.37
CA HIS A 162 1.80 16.76 -1.44
C HIS A 162 2.56 17.04 -0.13
N GLY A 163 3.04 15.99 0.54
CA GLY A 163 3.78 16.12 1.79
C GLY A 163 2.94 16.48 3.02
N GLU A 164 1.63 16.39 2.93
CA GLU A 164 0.69 16.66 4.03
C GLU A 164 -0.19 15.44 4.31
N ILE A 165 -0.46 15.18 5.58
CA ILE A 165 -1.38 14.14 6.02
C ILE A 165 -2.82 14.63 5.79
N GLN A 166 -3.55 13.93 4.93
CA GLN A 166 -4.96 14.24 4.64
C GLN A 166 -5.93 13.44 5.50
N LEU A 167 -5.54 12.25 5.91
CA LEU A 167 -6.35 11.35 6.74
C LEU A 167 -5.45 10.41 7.52
N TYR A 168 -5.79 10.20 8.78
CA TYR A 168 -5.36 9.04 9.56
C TYR A 168 -6.62 8.40 10.13
N SER A 169 -7.00 7.26 9.58
CA SER A 169 -8.33 6.69 9.84
C SER A 169 -8.45 6.03 11.21
N ASP A 170 -9.67 5.77 11.64
CA ASP A 170 -9.92 4.75 12.65
C ASP A 170 -9.48 3.36 12.15
N PRO A 171 -9.27 2.38 13.04
CA PRO A 171 -8.94 1.02 12.65
C PRO A 171 -9.91 0.45 11.61
N LEU A 172 -9.39 -0.28 10.63
CA LEU A 172 -10.21 -0.92 9.59
C LEU A 172 -10.64 -2.32 10.00
N ILE A 173 -9.91 -2.90 10.95
CA ILE A 173 -10.09 -4.27 11.43
C ILE A 173 -10.18 -4.24 12.94
#